data_9091807cc8bb6030e87e1b614e388fa1
#
_entry.id   9091807cc8bb6030e87e1b614e388fa1
#
_cell.length_a   1.000
_cell.length_b   1.000
_cell.length_c   1.000
_cell.angle_alpha   90.00
_cell.angle_beta   90.00
_cell.angle_gamma   90.00
#
_symmetry.space_group_name_H-M   'P 1'
#
loop_
_entity.id
_entity.type
_entity.pdbx_description
1 polymer ?
#
loop_
_entity_poly.entity_id
_entity_poly.type
_entity_poly.pdbx_seq_one_letter_code
_entity_poly.pdbx_strand_id
1 'polypeptide(L)'
;EILEYDQVPQVYPWLEKKGTRLNSWKLYIADGLYTADDFNITGEGLNRQYELKSGVVSGLSSGVRPGDIKYKDLNGDGKIDSNDQMEDVGNPSVPEIVYGFGLNAEWKGAYVGIFFQGSGNTSTVLGASSNGAFFPFQWGVEESAVRSEVANRWTEQNPSQNVMFPRMHSTNYDNNTAASTWWLRNARFLRLKNIEVGYNFKEKTLKKIGIQALRVYLQGNNLCVWDDIKMWDPELGNTNGGFSYPLSRTFTF
;
A
#
# COMPACT_ATOMS: atom_id res chain seq x y z
N GLU A 1 21.30 -7.73 0.14
CA GLU A 1 21.73 -7.71 -1.27
C GLU A 1 21.93 -9.14 -1.77
N ILE A 2 21.47 -9.44 -2.99
CA ILE A 2 21.61 -10.74 -3.64
C ILE A 2 22.98 -10.78 -4.31
N LEU A 3 23.89 -11.56 -3.78
CA LEU A 3 25.27 -11.68 -4.29
C LEU A 3 25.37 -12.66 -5.48
N GLU A 4 24.63 -13.75 -5.39
CA GLU A 4 24.53 -14.77 -6.45
C GLU A 4 23.08 -15.19 -6.63
N TYR A 5 22.67 -15.34 -7.88
CA TYR A 5 21.35 -15.81 -8.26
C TYR A 5 21.45 -16.59 -9.56
N ASP A 6 20.97 -17.84 -9.55
CA ASP A 6 20.95 -18.68 -10.74
C ASP A 6 19.79 -18.26 -11.65
N GLN A 7 20.07 -17.31 -12.54
CA GLN A 7 19.11 -16.84 -13.54
C GLN A 7 19.76 -16.80 -14.91
N VAL A 8 18.94 -16.99 -15.92
CA VAL A 8 19.36 -16.78 -17.31
C VAL A 8 19.83 -15.32 -17.46
N PRO A 9 20.97 -15.07 -18.13
CA PRO A 9 21.43 -13.70 -18.37
C PRO A 9 20.32 -12.83 -18.96
N GLN A 10 20.11 -11.67 -18.35
CA GLN A 10 19.09 -10.74 -18.80
C GLN A 10 19.61 -9.85 -19.92
N VAL A 11 18.72 -9.51 -20.86
CA VAL A 11 19.07 -8.62 -21.97
C VAL A 11 19.35 -7.20 -21.48
N TYR A 12 18.62 -6.79 -20.43
CA TYR A 12 18.70 -5.44 -19.88
C TYR A 12 19.16 -5.45 -18.42
N PRO A 13 20.08 -4.54 -18.02
CA PRO A 13 20.64 -4.52 -16.66
C PRO A 13 19.59 -4.33 -15.56
N TRP A 14 18.50 -3.60 -15.84
CA TRP A 14 17.44 -3.37 -14.85
C TRP A 14 16.54 -4.57 -14.56
N LEU A 15 16.68 -5.65 -15.32
CA LEU A 15 16.02 -6.93 -15.11
C LEU A 15 16.87 -7.91 -14.29
N GLU A 16 18.10 -7.56 -13.99
CA GLU A 16 18.98 -8.43 -13.23
C GLU A 16 18.67 -8.38 -11.74
N LYS A 17 18.58 -9.58 -11.12
CA LYS A 17 18.38 -9.71 -9.68
C LYS A 17 19.66 -9.63 -8.87
N LYS A 18 20.81 -9.94 -9.49
CA LYS A 18 22.09 -9.78 -8.81
C LYS A 18 22.35 -8.32 -8.46
N GLY A 19 22.71 -8.07 -7.23
CA GLY A 19 22.91 -6.71 -6.70
C GLY A 19 21.63 -6.05 -6.16
N THR A 20 20.47 -6.69 -6.28
CA THR A 20 19.21 -6.15 -5.74
C THR A 20 18.97 -6.59 -4.29
N ARG A 21 18.04 -5.95 -3.62
CA ARG A 21 17.63 -6.32 -2.26
C ARG A 21 16.72 -7.54 -2.28
N LEU A 22 16.87 -8.38 -1.26
CA LEU A 22 15.96 -9.51 -1.06
C LEU A 22 14.53 -9.00 -0.81
N ASN A 23 13.53 -9.70 -1.38
CA ASN A 23 12.11 -9.33 -1.28
C ASN A 23 11.78 -7.94 -1.87
N SER A 24 12.62 -7.42 -2.76
CA SER A 24 12.33 -6.22 -3.53
C SER A 24 11.21 -6.44 -4.56
N TRP A 25 10.69 -5.36 -5.10
CA TRP A 25 9.61 -5.39 -6.07
C TRP A 25 10.15 -5.27 -7.49
N LYS A 26 9.58 -6.07 -8.39
CA LYS A 26 9.73 -5.93 -9.83
C LYS A 26 8.49 -5.25 -10.40
N LEU A 27 8.61 -4.02 -10.89
CA LEU A 27 7.48 -3.17 -11.23
C LEU A 27 7.64 -2.47 -12.58
N TYR A 28 6.52 -2.18 -13.22
CA TYR A 28 6.46 -1.16 -14.26
C TYR A 28 6.60 0.23 -13.64
N ILE A 29 7.27 1.12 -14.36
CA ILE A 29 7.45 2.51 -13.92
C ILE A 29 6.32 3.35 -14.52
N ALA A 30 5.39 3.80 -13.70
CA ALA A 30 4.31 4.68 -14.14
C ALA A 30 4.85 6.08 -14.46
N ASP A 31 4.36 6.66 -15.53
CA ASP A 31 4.66 8.01 -16.03
C ASP A 31 3.40 8.89 -16.06
N GLY A 32 2.54 8.73 -15.06
CA GLY A 32 1.26 9.42 -14.95
C GLY A 32 0.14 8.69 -15.68
N LEU A 33 -0.88 9.44 -16.07
CA LEU A 33 -2.03 8.96 -16.83
C LEU A 33 -2.00 9.52 -18.23
N TYR A 34 -2.46 8.74 -19.19
CA TYR A 34 -2.73 9.28 -20.53
C TYR A 34 -3.69 10.46 -20.45
N THR A 35 -3.40 11.48 -21.22
CA THR A 35 -4.23 12.69 -21.37
C THR A 35 -4.96 12.68 -22.71
N ALA A 36 -5.94 13.56 -22.88
CA ALA A 36 -6.58 13.74 -24.20
C ALA A 36 -5.58 14.17 -25.28
N ASP A 37 -4.50 14.86 -24.87
CA ASP A 37 -3.45 15.33 -25.78
C ASP A 37 -2.60 14.20 -26.36
N ASP A 38 -2.60 13.02 -25.75
CA ASP A 38 -1.90 11.83 -26.25
C ASP A 38 -2.63 11.16 -27.44
N PHE A 39 -3.89 11.59 -27.74
CA PHE A 39 -4.74 10.92 -28.72
C PHE A 39 -5.22 11.85 -29.83
N ASN A 40 -5.47 11.26 -31.02
CA ASN A 40 -6.36 11.77 -32.02
C ASN A 40 -7.77 11.25 -31.70
N ILE A 41 -8.66 12.14 -31.29
CA ILE A 41 -10.02 11.78 -30.88
C ILE A 41 -10.97 12.14 -32.00
N THR A 42 -11.75 11.16 -32.50
CA THR A 42 -12.75 11.33 -33.54
C THR A 42 -14.10 10.80 -33.07
N GLY A 43 -15.20 11.29 -33.69
CA GLY A 43 -16.55 10.95 -33.27
C GLY A 43 -17.00 11.69 -32.01
N GLU A 44 -18.24 11.47 -31.60
CA GLU A 44 -18.87 12.10 -30.43
C GLU A 44 -19.63 11.09 -29.59
N GLY A 45 -19.79 11.43 -28.32
CA GLY A 45 -20.54 10.62 -27.36
C GLY A 45 -19.99 9.17 -27.22
N LEU A 46 -20.86 8.19 -27.38
CA LEU A 46 -20.51 6.77 -27.31
C LEU A 46 -19.74 6.25 -28.54
N ASN A 47 -19.76 6.99 -29.64
CA ASN A 47 -19.04 6.61 -30.88
C ASN A 47 -17.64 7.21 -30.95
N ARG A 48 -17.14 7.79 -29.86
CA ARG A 48 -15.81 8.37 -29.77
C ARG A 48 -14.72 7.32 -29.94
N GLN A 49 -13.81 7.56 -30.89
CA GLN A 49 -12.66 6.72 -31.16
C GLN A 49 -11.39 7.43 -30.65
N TYR A 50 -10.47 6.66 -30.10
CA TYR A 50 -9.22 7.13 -29.54
C TYR A 50 -8.06 6.42 -30.23
N GLU A 51 -7.25 7.17 -30.96
CA GLU A 51 -6.05 6.68 -31.64
C GLU A 51 -4.84 7.39 -31.03
N LEU A 52 -3.84 6.63 -30.57
CA LEU A 52 -2.61 7.21 -30.03
C LEU A 52 -1.91 8.03 -31.11
N LYS A 53 -1.43 9.21 -30.73
CA LYS A 53 -0.60 10.03 -31.63
C LYS A 53 0.75 9.35 -31.89
N SER A 54 1.33 9.65 -33.05
CA SER A 54 2.68 9.17 -33.39
C SER A 54 3.70 9.57 -32.30
N GLY A 55 4.51 8.63 -31.87
CA GLY A 55 5.51 8.82 -30.82
C GLY A 55 5.00 8.65 -29.39
N VAL A 56 3.70 8.44 -29.19
CA VAL A 56 3.17 8.05 -27.88
C VAL A 56 3.23 6.54 -27.74
N VAL A 57 3.90 6.06 -26.70
CA VAL A 57 4.06 4.63 -26.45
C VAL A 57 2.71 4.01 -26.07
N SER A 58 2.42 2.83 -26.61
CA SER A 58 1.19 2.10 -26.27
C SER A 58 1.24 1.58 -24.84
N GLY A 59 0.08 1.28 -24.23
CA GLY A 59 0.02 0.62 -22.94
C GLY A 59 0.28 -0.88 -23.01
N LEU A 60 0.25 -1.53 -21.84
CA LEU A 60 0.32 -3.00 -21.70
C LEU A 60 -0.83 -3.71 -22.43
N SER A 61 -1.98 -3.06 -22.51
CA SER A 61 -3.17 -3.59 -23.18
C SER A 61 -3.56 -2.68 -24.33
N SER A 62 -4.17 -3.26 -25.37
CA SER A 62 -4.75 -2.49 -26.46
C SER A 62 -5.92 -1.65 -25.98
N GLY A 63 -6.19 -0.52 -26.68
CA GLY A 63 -7.36 0.31 -26.43
C GLY A 63 -7.24 1.21 -25.19
N VAL A 64 -6.02 1.60 -24.81
CA VAL A 64 -5.81 2.65 -23.82
C VAL A 64 -6.53 3.94 -24.20
N ARG A 65 -6.96 4.69 -23.19
CA ARG A 65 -7.71 5.95 -23.34
C ARG A 65 -7.22 6.97 -22.32
N PRO A 66 -7.60 8.23 -22.44
CA PRO A 66 -7.32 9.22 -21.40
C PRO A 66 -7.76 8.72 -20.02
N GLY A 67 -6.88 8.87 -19.03
CA GLY A 67 -7.08 8.42 -17.67
C GLY A 67 -6.58 7.00 -17.37
N ASP A 68 -6.10 6.25 -18.34
CA ASP A 68 -5.38 5.00 -18.11
C ASP A 68 -3.92 5.26 -17.72
N ILE A 69 -3.30 4.34 -16.99
CA ILE A 69 -1.91 4.48 -16.56
C ILE A 69 -0.98 4.41 -17.77
N LYS A 70 -0.09 5.39 -17.88
CA LYS A 70 0.99 5.43 -18.85
C LYS A 70 2.26 4.91 -18.19
N TYR A 71 2.99 4.06 -18.90
CA TYR A 71 4.23 3.46 -18.42
C TYR A 71 5.43 3.97 -19.21
N LYS A 72 6.60 3.91 -18.58
CA LYS A 72 7.88 4.20 -19.25
C LYS A 72 8.31 3.01 -20.08
N ASP A 73 8.58 3.25 -21.34
CA ASP A 73 9.30 2.35 -22.23
C ASP A 73 10.81 2.46 -21.90
N LEU A 74 11.33 1.46 -21.19
CA LEU A 74 12.70 1.49 -20.67
C LEU A 74 13.72 1.10 -21.74
N ASN A 75 13.32 0.26 -22.68
CA ASN A 75 14.20 -0.21 -23.75
C ASN A 75 14.09 0.61 -25.05
N GLY A 76 13.08 1.47 -25.18
CA GLY A 76 12.89 2.38 -26.30
C GLY A 76 12.35 1.71 -27.58
N ASP A 77 11.68 0.56 -27.45
CA ASP A 77 11.15 -0.20 -28.60
C ASP A 77 9.74 0.23 -29.04
N GLY A 78 9.11 1.17 -28.31
CA GLY A 78 7.80 1.71 -28.59
C GLY A 78 6.63 0.86 -28.06
N LYS A 79 6.91 -0.14 -27.25
CA LYS A 79 5.90 -1.02 -26.61
C LYS A 79 6.17 -1.12 -25.13
N ILE A 80 5.15 -1.47 -24.36
CA ILE A 80 5.31 -1.80 -22.94
C ILE A 80 5.12 -3.30 -22.79
N ASP A 81 6.16 -3.99 -22.36
CA ASP A 81 6.13 -5.43 -22.10
C ASP A 81 6.96 -5.80 -20.85
N SER A 82 7.25 -7.08 -20.65
CA SER A 82 8.02 -7.56 -19.50
C SER A 82 9.47 -7.01 -19.45
N ASN A 83 9.99 -6.47 -20.55
CA ASN A 83 11.31 -5.85 -20.61
C ASN A 83 11.33 -4.45 -20.00
N ASP A 84 10.16 -3.84 -19.81
CA ASP A 84 10.00 -2.51 -19.19
C ASP A 84 9.71 -2.58 -17.69
N GLN A 85 9.79 -3.76 -17.10
CA GLN A 85 9.79 -3.90 -15.66
C GLN A 85 11.19 -3.65 -15.11
N MET A 86 11.27 -3.03 -13.95
CA MET A 86 12.53 -2.78 -13.24
C MET A 86 12.54 -3.59 -11.94
N GLU A 87 13.62 -4.29 -11.68
CA GLU A 87 13.88 -4.93 -10.38
C GLU A 87 14.28 -3.90 -9.32
N ASP A 88 14.08 -4.22 -8.05
CA ASP A 88 14.47 -3.43 -6.88
C ASP A 88 13.85 -2.04 -6.80
N VAL A 89 12.57 -1.93 -7.15
CA VAL A 89 11.82 -0.67 -7.09
C VAL A 89 11.21 -0.48 -5.70
N GLY A 90 11.41 0.69 -5.10
CA GLY A 90 10.93 1.02 -3.76
C GLY A 90 11.69 0.31 -2.65
N ASN A 91 11.08 0.11 -1.49
CA ASN A 91 11.66 -0.68 -0.41
C ASN A 91 11.16 -2.13 -0.50
N PRO A 92 11.87 -3.09 0.13
CA PRO A 92 11.42 -4.48 0.17
C PRO A 92 10.03 -4.64 0.80
N SER A 93 9.36 -5.73 0.46
CA SER A 93 8.07 -6.09 1.07
C SER A 93 8.19 -6.51 2.54
N VAL A 94 9.36 -6.98 2.94
CA VAL A 94 9.70 -7.28 4.33
C VAL A 94 10.43 -6.08 4.92
N PRO A 95 10.00 -5.55 6.08
CA PRO A 95 10.64 -4.39 6.70
C PRO A 95 12.12 -4.64 7.01
N GLU A 96 13.00 -3.75 6.57
CA GLU A 96 14.42 -3.78 6.95
C GLU A 96 14.65 -3.21 8.36
N ILE A 97 13.75 -2.36 8.83
CA ILE A 97 13.81 -1.75 10.16
C ILE A 97 12.55 -2.10 10.92
N VAL A 98 12.72 -2.74 12.06
CA VAL A 98 11.66 -2.95 13.07
C VAL A 98 12.14 -2.33 14.37
N TYR A 99 11.30 -1.52 14.99
CA TYR A 99 11.67 -0.82 16.21
C TYR A 99 10.54 -0.78 17.22
N GLY A 100 10.94 -0.66 18.50
CA GLY A 100 10.01 -0.42 19.60
C GLY A 100 10.69 0.42 20.67
N PHE A 101 9.93 1.31 21.27
CA PHE A 101 10.39 2.12 22.40
C PHE A 101 9.24 2.39 23.34
N GLY A 102 9.57 2.61 24.61
CA GLY A 102 8.57 2.87 25.62
C GLY A 102 9.10 3.74 26.75
N LEU A 103 8.16 4.26 27.50
CA LEU A 103 8.41 5.04 28.70
C LEU A 103 7.57 4.46 29.83
N ASN A 104 8.20 4.25 31.00
CA ASN A 104 7.53 3.90 32.22
C ASN A 104 7.89 4.93 33.30
N ALA A 105 6.88 5.41 34.01
CA ALA A 105 7.07 6.32 35.13
C ALA A 105 6.19 5.88 36.31
N GLU A 106 6.74 5.97 37.52
CA GLU A 106 6.01 5.70 38.76
C GLU A 106 6.27 6.80 39.78
N TRP A 107 5.20 7.23 40.44
CA TRP A 107 5.29 8.20 41.51
C TRP A 107 4.23 7.93 42.60
N LYS A 108 4.69 7.68 43.80
CA LYS A 108 3.85 7.44 44.99
C LYS A 108 2.77 6.37 44.80
N GLY A 109 3.03 5.36 43.97
CA GLY A 109 2.13 4.26 43.65
C GLY A 109 1.28 4.47 42.39
N ALA A 110 1.16 5.69 41.89
CA ALA A 110 0.63 5.93 40.55
C ALA A 110 1.70 5.62 39.50
N TYR A 111 1.33 4.93 38.42
CA TYR A 111 2.25 4.62 37.34
C TYR A 111 1.60 4.78 35.97
N VAL A 112 2.43 5.02 35.00
CA VAL A 112 2.07 5.04 33.57
C VAL A 112 3.13 4.28 32.79
N GLY A 113 2.68 3.45 31.86
CA GLY A 113 3.52 2.79 30.88
C GLY A 113 2.98 3.08 29.48
N ILE A 114 3.86 3.45 28.57
CA ILE A 114 3.53 3.70 27.17
C ILE A 114 4.51 2.92 26.30
N PHE A 115 4.02 2.21 25.29
CA PHE A 115 4.87 1.48 24.35
C PHE A 115 4.45 1.74 22.91
N PHE A 116 5.45 2.06 22.09
CA PHE A 116 5.33 2.24 20.67
C PHE A 116 6.06 1.13 19.92
N GLN A 117 5.50 0.72 18.81
CA GLN A 117 6.08 -0.22 17.86
C GLN A 117 5.93 0.31 16.44
N GLY A 118 6.92 0.06 15.61
CA GLY A 118 6.85 0.47 14.21
C GLY A 118 7.79 -0.30 13.31
N SER A 119 7.63 -0.05 12.03
CA SER A 119 8.53 -0.53 10.98
C SER A 119 8.87 0.57 9.99
N GLY A 120 10.01 0.41 9.34
CA GLY A 120 10.51 1.32 8.31
C GLY A 120 11.21 0.58 7.19
N ASN A 121 11.55 1.28 6.14
CA ASN A 121 12.15 0.73 4.93
C ASN A 121 11.36 -0.49 4.43
N THR A 122 10.06 -0.30 4.21
CA THR A 122 9.18 -1.32 3.66
C THR A 122 8.17 -0.67 2.74
N SER A 123 7.80 -1.37 1.68
CA SER A 123 6.81 -0.93 0.71
C SER A 123 5.82 -2.05 0.41
N THR A 124 4.63 -1.66 0.01
CA THR A 124 3.61 -2.57 -0.49
C THR A 124 3.09 -2.07 -1.82
N VAL A 125 2.72 -3.01 -2.69
CA VAL A 125 2.05 -2.71 -3.96
C VAL A 125 0.58 -3.04 -3.78
N LEU A 126 -0.27 -2.02 -3.81
CA LEU A 126 -1.71 -2.18 -3.64
C LEU A 126 -2.27 -3.09 -4.75
N GLY A 127 -3.05 -4.07 -4.38
CA GLY A 127 -3.65 -5.01 -5.32
C GLY A 127 -2.77 -6.16 -5.80
N ALA A 128 -1.45 -6.16 -5.55
CA ALA A 128 -0.53 -7.18 -6.08
C ALA A 128 -0.81 -8.61 -5.58
N SER A 129 -1.39 -8.77 -4.41
CA SER A 129 -1.79 -10.08 -3.87
C SER A 129 -3.29 -10.20 -3.68
N SER A 130 -4.05 -9.32 -4.28
CA SER A 130 -5.50 -9.37 -4.15
C SER A 130 -6.07 -10.46 -5.05
N ASN A 131 -6.90 -11.30 -4.50
CA ASN A 131 -7.79 -12.16 -5.27
C ASN A 131 -8.91 -11.31 -5.92
N GLY A 132 -8.56 -10.18 -6.51
CA GLY A 132 -9.48 -9.27 -7.16
C GLY A 132 -10.23 -8.28 -6.27
N ALA A 133 -10.06 -8.37 -4.96
CA ALA A 133 -10.85 -7.57 -4.04
C ALA A 133 -10.46 -6.07 -3.98
N PHE A 134 -9.27 -5.71 -4.47
CA PHE A 134 -8.78 -4.32 -4.41
C PHE A 134 -9.26 -3.47 -5.58
N PHE A 135 -9.19 -4.00 -6.80
CA PHE A 135 -9.56 -3.26 -8.00
C PHE A 135 -11.07 -3.29 -8.22
N PRO A 136 -11.69 -2.13 -8.56
CA PRO A 136 -13.11 -2.09 -8.86
C PRO A 136 -13.41 -2.91 -10.10
N PHE A 137 -14.51 -3.66 -10.07
CA PHE A 137 -15.02 -4.46 -11.18
C PHE A 137 -14.07 -5.51 -11.75
N GLN A 138 -13.12 -6.00 -10.96
CA GLN A 138 -12.13 -6.98 -11.42
C GLN A 138 -12.78 -8.27 -11.96
N TRP A 139 -13.92 -8.67 -11.42
CA TRP A 139 -14.70 -9.83 -11.88
C TRP A 139 -15.96 -9.44 -12.65
N GLY A 140 -16.08 -8.18 -13.05
CA GLY A 140 -17.26 -7.62 -13.69
C GLY A 140 -18.12 -6.78 -12.75
N VAL A 141 -19.06 -6.03 -13.32
CA VAL A 141 -19.88 -5.08 -12.56
C VAL A 141 -20.85 -5.75 -11.60
N GLU A 142 -21.20 -7.00 -11.85
CA GLU A 142 -22.19 -7.74 -11.07
C GLU A 142 -21.59 -8.41 -9.83
N GLU A 143 -20.27 -8.68 -9.84
CA GLU A 143 -19.61 -9.49 -8.81
C GLU A 143 -18.65 -8.70 -7.93
N SER A 144 -18.43 -7.42 -8.23
CA SER A 144 -17.41 -6.62 -7.55
C SER A 144 -18.01 -5.52 -6.69
N ALA A 145 -17.67 -5.55 -5.40
CA ALA A 145 -17.89 -4.40 -4.53
C ALA A 145 -16.90 -3.27 -4.87
N VAL A 146 -17.39 -2.04 -4.86
CA VAL A 146 -16.57 -0.85 -5.08
C VAL A 146 -16.30 -0.19 -3.73
N ARG A 147 -15.02 0.01 -3.42
CA ARG A 147 -14.57 0.69 -2.20
C ARG A 147 -14.87 2.19 -2.27
N SER A 148 -15.05 2.82 -1.11
CA SER A 148 -15.29 4.28 -1.02
C SER A 148 -14.14 5.11 -1.58
N GLU A 149 -12.91 4.60 -1.47
CA GLU A 149 -11.69 5.24 -1.97
C GLU A 149 -11.66 5.42 -3.49
N VAL A 150 -12.45 4.61 -4.21
CA VAL A 150 -12.62 4.74 -5.66
C VAL A 150 -13.32 6.07 -6.06
N ALA A 151 -13.93 6.76 -5.10
CA ALA A 151 -14.41 8.13 -5.35
C ALA A 151 -13.26 9.07 -5.77
N ASN A 152 -12.02 8.83 -5.29
CA ASN A 152 -10.81 9.51 -5.73
C ASN A 152 -10.23 8.84 -6.98
N ARG A 153 -10.91 9.00 -8.10
CA ARG A 153 -10.54 8.44 -9.40
C ARG A 153 -10.48 9.51 -10.48
N TRP A 154 -9.81 9.18 -11.56
CA TRP A 154 -9.85 9.96 -12.78
C TRP A 154 -11.25 9.88 -13.44
N THR A 155 -11.74 11.01 -13.91
CA THR A 155 -12.95 11.11 -14.75
C THR A 155 -12.74 12.16 -15.83
N GLU A 156 -13.50 12.12 -16.91
CA GLU A 156 -13.45 13.16 -17.95
C GLU A 156 -13.82 14.55 -17.41
N GLN A 157 -14.68 14.63 -16.40
CA GLN A 157 -15.07 15.88 -15.73
C GLN A 157 -14.00 16.39 -14.75
N ASN A 158 -13.16 15.49 -14.25
CA ASN A 158 -12.03 15.82 -13.39
C ASN A 158 -10.78 15.05 -13.86
N PRO A 159 -10.11 15.52 -14.92
CA PRO A 159 -8.95 14.83 -15.54
C PRO A 159 -7.65 15.07 -14.75
N SER A 160 -7.69 14.87 -13.44
CA SER A 160 -6.55 15.08 -12.57
C SER A 160 -5.53 13.94 -12.66
N GLN A 161 -4.24 14.30 -12.69
CA GLN A 161 -3.13 13.36 -12.55
C GLN A 161 -2.93 12.94 -11.08
N ASN A 162 -3.45 13.71 -10.12
CA ASN A 162 -3.32 13.44 -8.69
C ASN A 162 -4.57 12.75 -8.16
N VAL A 163 -4.79 11.53 -8.60
CA VAL A 163 -5.89 10.67 -8.16
C VAL A 163 -5.32 9.32 -7.71
N MET A 164 -6.07 8.61 -6.88
CA MET A 164 -5.68 7.29 -6.44
C MET A 164 -5.94 6.23 -7.50
N PHE A 165 -7.11 6.27 -8.12
CA PHE A 165 -7.51 5.30 -9.13
C PHE A 165 -7.48 5.95 -10.52
N PRO A 166 -6.94 5.23 -11.52
CA PRO A 166 -7.03 5.63 -12.92
C PRO A 166 -8.48 5.57 -13.41
N ARG A 167 -8.68 5.74 -14.70
CA ARG A 167 -9.98 5.53 -15.35
C ARG A 167 -10.53 4.13 -15.02
N MET A 168 -11.79 4.06 -14.62
CA MET A 168 -12.44 2.79 -14.32
C MET A 168 -12.83 2.04 -15.60
N HIS A 169 -12.73 0.72 -15.50
CA HIS A 169 -13.21 -0.23 -16.49
C HIS A 169 -14.33 -1.08 -15.88
N SER A 170 -15.20 -1.60 -16.71
CA SER A 170 -16.29 -2.50 -16.30
C SER A 170 -15.85 -3.94 -16.06
N THR A 171 -14.61 -4.26 -16.37
CA THR A 171 -13.96 -5.56 -16.16
C THR A 171 -12.51 -5.36 -15.80
N ASN A 172 -11.80 -6.43 -15.46
CA ASN A 172 -10.35 -6.35 -15.29
C ASN A 172 -9.68 -5.76 -16.54
N TYR A 173 -8.78 -4.83 -16.32
CA TYR A 173 -8.00 -4.19 -17.38
C TYR A 173 -6.53 -4.14 -16.98
N ASP A 174 -5.75 -5.06 -17.52
CA ASP A 174 -4.37 -5.32 -17.11
C ASP A 174 -3.49 -4.09 -17.12
N ASN A 175 -3.71 -3.17 -18.05
CA ASN A 175 -2.97 -1.91 -18.08
C ASN A 175 -3.09 -1.10 -16.77
N ASN A 176 -4.27 -1.10 -16.14
CA ASN A 176 -4.51 -0.31 -14.95
C ASN A 176 -4.31 -1.10 -13.64
N THR A 177 -4.23 -2.42 -13.71
CA THR A 177 -4.10 -3.29 -12.55
C THR A 177 -2.69 -3.90 -12.41
N ALA A 178 -1.83 -3.72 -13.40
CA ALA A 178 -0.46 -4.21 -13.37
C ALA A 178 0.34 -3.67 -12.18
N ALA A 179 1.17 -4.55 -11.61
CA ALA A 179 2.08 -4.18 -10.54
C ALA A 179 3.05 -3.09 -11.01
N SER A 180 2.91 -1.90 -10.46
CA SER A 180 3.62 -0.70 -10.93
C SER A 180 3.87 0.30 -9.81
N THR A 181 4.69 1.30 -10.09
CA THR A 181 4.94 2.40 -9.17
C THR A 181 3.68 3.24 -8.90
N TRP A 182 2.65 3.16 -9.75
CA TRP A 182 1.34 3.78 -9.47
C TRP A 182 0.71 3.24 -8.19
N TRP A 183 0.84 1.94 -7.96
CA TRP A 183 0.27 1.23 -6.81
C TRP A 183 1.24 1.05 -5.65
N LEU A 184 2.51 1.41 -5.83
CA LEU A 184 3.52 1.31 -4.78
C LEU A 184 3.24 2.32 -3.67
N ARG A 185 3.22 1.86 -2.43
CA ARG A 185 3.06 2.70 -1.22
C ARG A 185 4.15 2.38 -0.21
N ASN A 186 4.59 3.40 0.50
CA ASN A 186 5.42 3.22 1.67
C ASN A 186 4.57 2.54 2.76
N ALA A 187 5.02 1.40 3.27
CA ALA A 187 4.31 0.61 4.27
C ALA A 187 4.86 0.83 5.70
N ARG A 188 5.71 1.85 5.89
CA ARG A 188 6.18 2.24 7.21
C ARG A 188 5.00 2.63 8.10
N PHE A 189 5.13 2.34 9.38
CA PHE A 189 4.16 2.80 10.36
C PHE A 189 4.78 3.02 11.74
N LEU A 190 4.08 3.79 12.56
CA LEU A 190 4.29 3.88 14.00
C LEU A 190 2.93 3.64 14.69
N ARG A 191 2.92 2.74 15.66
CA ARG A 191 1.71 2.39 16.43
C ARG A 191 1.91 2.66 17.91
N LEU A 192 0.94 3.30 18.54
CA LEU A 192 0.79 3.25 19.99
C LEU A 192 0.22 1.88 20.37
N LYS A 193 1.13 0.96 20.68
CA LYS A 193 0.82 -0.45 20.89
C LYS A 193 0.15 -0.70 22.21
N ASN A 194 0.65 -0.04 23.26
CA ASN A 194 0.12 -0.18 24.62
C ASN A 194 0.23 1.13 25.39
N ILE A 195 -0.81 1.44 26.15
CA ILE A 195 -0.76 2.41 27.22
C ILE A 195 -1.44 1.79 28.46
N GLU A 196 -0.79 1.92 29.59
CA GLU A 196 -1.32 1.47 30.87
C GLU A 196 -1.16 2.58 31.90
N VAL A 197 -2.21 2.87 32.63
CA VAL A 197 -2.20 3.80 33.74
C VAL A 197 -2.83 3.10 34.93
N GLY A 198 -2.17 3.14 36.07
CA GLY A 198 -2.69 2.46 37.23
C GLY A 198 -2.16 3.00 38.55
N TYR A 199 -2.65 2.39 39.60
CA TYR A 199 -2.26 2.73 40.96
C TYR A 199 -2.04 1.46 41.81
N ASN A 200 -0.85 1.35 42.38
CA ASN A 200 -0.48 0.34 43.35
C ASN A 200 -0.76 0.87 44.75
N PHE A 201 -1.68 0.26 45.44
CA PHE A 201 -2.01 0.65 46.80
C PHE A 201 -0.94 0.23 47.80
N LYS A 202 -0.65 1.10 48.77
CA LYS A 202 0.42 0.80 49.76
C LYS A 202 -0.02 -0.33 50.66
N GLU A 203 0.85 -1.30 50.88
CA GLU A 203 0.64 -2.45 51.71
C GLU A 203 0.19 -2.07 53.15
N LYS A 204 0.77 -1.02 53.75
CA LYS A 204 0.38 -0.50 55.09
C LYS A 204 -1.09 -0.12 55.20
N THR A 205 -1.69 0.42 54.11
CA THR A 205 -3.10 0.76 54.08
C THR A 205 -3.95 -0.48 53.90
N LEU A 206 -3.52 -1.43 53.07
CA LEU A 206 -4.26 -2.64 52.74
C LEU A 206 -4.28 -3.67 53.88
N LYS A 207 -3.21 -3.78 54.64
CA LYS A 207 -3.17 -4.64 55.83
C LYS A 207 -4.28 -4.31 56.85
N LYS A 208 -4.75 -3.07 56.92
CA LYS A 208 -5.84 -2.70 57.84
C LYS A 208 -7.19 -3.34 57.48
N ILE A 209 -7.36 -3.74 56.22
CA ILE A 209 -8.56 -4.37 55.65
C ILE A 209 -8.34 -5.83 55.27
N GLY A 210 -7.21 -6.42 55.68
CA GLY A 210 -6.90 -7.82 55.42
C GLY A 210 -6.47 -8.15 53.99
N ILE A 211 -6.17 -7.14 53.15
CA ILE A 211 -5.73 -7.34 51.77
C ILE A 211 -4.19 -7.23 51.72
N GLN A 212 -3.55 -8.16 51.01
CA GLN A 212 -2.08 -8.20 50.89
C GLN A 212 -1.57 -7.25 49.79
N ALA A 213 -2.23 -7.23 48.64
CA ALA A 213 -1.92 -6.35 47.51
C ALA A 213 -3.17 -5.99 46.72
N LEU A 214 -3.21 -4.78 46.25
CA LEU A 214 -4.26 -4.29 45.36
C LEU A 214 -3.63 -3.37 44.34
N ARG A 215 -3.89 -3.66 43.08
CA ARG A 215 -3.55 -2.82 41.92
C ARG A 215 -4.82 -2.56 41.12
N VAL A 216 -5.04 -1.33 40.76
CA VAL A 216 -6.12 -0.94 39.84
C VAL A 216 -5.47 -0.28 38.64
N TYR A 217 -5.87 -0.67 37.44
CA TYR A 217 -5.29 -0.12 36.22
C TYR A 217 -6.34 -0.03 35.10
N LEU A 218 -6.04 0.83 34.13
CA LEU A 218 -6.69 0.90 32.84
C LEU A 218 -5.60 0.71 31.78
N GLN A 219 -5.83 -0.21 30.88
CA GLN A 219 -4.94 -0.51 29.76
C GLN A 219 -5.67 -0.37 28.44
N GLY A 220 -4.99 0.23 27.48
CA GLY A 220 -5.43 0.29 26.09
C GLY A 220 -4.39 -0.29 25.15
N ASN A 221 -4.84 -1.11 24.19
CA ASN A 221 -3.97 -1.71 23.17
C ASN A 221 -4.37 -1.27 21.78
N ASN A 222 -3.38 -1.12 20.89
CA ASN A 222 -3.55 -0.77 19.48
C ASN A 222 -4.36 0.53 19.27
N LEU A 223 -4.12 1.56 20.07
CA LEU A 223 -4.99 2.74 20.15
C LEU A 223 -4.90 3.63 18.92
N CYS A 224 -3.68 3.85 18.41
CA CYS A 224 -3.43 4.73 17.26
C CYS A 224 -2.38 4.13 16.36
N VAL A 225 -2.51 4.37 15.06
CA VAL A 225 -1.49 4.05 14.05
C VAL A 225 -1.31 5.27 13.15
N TRP A 226 -0.06 5.56 12.82
CA TRP A 226 0.36 6.57 11.83
C TRP A 226 1.08 5.83 10.71
N ASP A 227 0.55 5.93 9.51
CA ASP A 227 1.02 5.22 8.32
C ASP A 227 0.74 6.02 7.04
N ASP A 228 1.30 5.57 5.94
CA ASP A 228 1.11 6.17 4.61
C ASP A 228 0.09 5.40 3.74
N ILE A 229 -0.36 4.21 4.15
CA ILE A 229 -1.34 3.39 3.40
C ILE A 229 -2.74 4.00 3.55
N LYS A 230 -3.16 4.34 4.78
CA LYS A 230 -4.43 5.01 5.15
C LYS A 230 -5.72 4.32 4.71
N MET A 231 -5.65 3.14 4.14
CA MET A 231 -6.79 2.38 3.63
C MET A 231 -7.14 1.20 4.52
N TRP A 232 -6.11 0.56 5.09
CA TRP A 232 -6.24 -0.53 6.04
C TRP A 232 -5.03 -0.55 6.98
N ASP A 233 -5.06 -1.44 7.96
CA ASP A 233 -3.99 -1.55 8.94
C ASP A 233 -2.66 -1.96 8.27
N PRO A 234 -1.58 -1.19 8.42
CA PRO A 234 -0.31 -1.45 7.76
C PRO A 234 0.34 -2.78 8.15
N GLU A 235 0.05 -3.33 9.34
CA GLU A 235 0.55 -4.65 9.75
C GLU A 235 -0.08 -5.80 8.93
N LEU A 236 -1.17 -5.56 8.23
CA LEU A 236 -1.77 -6.52 7.31
C LEU A 236 -1.03 -6.62 5.97
N GLY A 237 -0.15 -5.67 5.69
CA GLY A 237 0.55 -5.58 4.40
C GLY A 237 -0.45 -5.52 3.25
N ASN A 238 -0.29 -6.42 2.28
CA ASN A 238 -1.17 -6.56 1.13
C ASN A 238 -2.08 -7.81 1.20
N THR A 239 -2.23 -8.39 2.38
CA THR A 239 -3.01 -9.62 2.57
C THR A 239 -4.46 -9.41 2.15
N ASN A 240 -4.95 -10.24 1.23
CA ASN A 240 -6.30 -10.18 0.67
C ASN A 240 -6.73 -8.77 0.18
N GLY A 241 -5.78 -7.98 -0.37
CA GLY A 241 -6.08 -6.62 -0.84
C GLY A 241 -6.64 -5.68 0.24
N GLY A 242 -6.28 -5.90 1.51
CA GLY A 242 -6.77 -5.14 2.65
C GLY A 242 -8.13 -5.58 3.22
N PHE A 243 -8.69 -6.71 2.76
CA PHE A 243 -9.94 -7.27 3.28
C PHE A 243 -9.75 -8.23 4.47
N SER A 244 -8.56 -8.24 5.05
CA SER A 244 -8.32 -8.98 6.29
C SER A 244 -8.90 -8.26 7.49
N TYR A 245 -9.21 -9.02 8.53
CA TYR A 245 -9.76 -8.45 9.77
C TYR A 245 -8.72 -7.50 10.42
N PRO A 246 -9.06 -6.24 10.69
CA PRO A 246 -8.13 -5.28 11.26
C PRO A 246 -7.79 -5.62 12.70
N LEU A 247 -6.64 -5.13 13.18
CA LEU A 247 -6.25 -5.23 14.57
C LEU A 247 -7.25 -4.48 15.47
N SER A 248 -7.79 -5.19 16.44
CA SER A 248 -8.77 -4.62 17.38
C SER A 248 -8.11 -3.64 18.34
N ARG A 249 -8.80 -2.56 18.65
CA ARG A 249 -8.51 -1.73 19.83
C ARG A 249 -9.15 -2.38 21.05
N THR A 250 -8.37 -2.56 22.09
CA THR A 250 -8.84 -3.25 23.30
C THR A 250 -8.61 -2.36 24.51
N PHE A 251 -9.60 -2.32 25.39
CA PHE A 251 -9.51 -1.67 26.70
C PHE A 251 -9.74 -2.73 27.78
N THR A 252 -8.88 -2.71 28.80
CA THR A 252 -8.93 -3.62 29.94
C THR A 252 -8.88 -2.81 31.21
N PHE A 253 -9.67 -3.20 32.20
CA PHE A 253 -9.73 -2.58 33.52
C PHE A 253 -9.93 -3.63 34.59
#